data_e735d6b00c5c001f351a4ba5fe969c4b
#
_entry.id   e735d6b00c5c001f351a4ba5fe969c4b
#
_cell.length_a   1.000
_cell.length_b   1.000
_cell.length_c   1.000
_cell.angle_alpha   90.00
_cell.angle_beta   90.00
_cell.angle_gamma   90.00
#
_symmetry.space_group_name_H-M   'P 1'
#
loop_
_entity.id
_entity.type
_entity.pdbx_description
1 polymer ?
#
loop_
_entity_poly.entity_id
_entity_poly.type
_entity_poly.pdbx_seq_one_letter_code
_entity_poly.pdbx_strand_id
1 'polypeptide(L)'
;HPWLTLDDMAFLRKLGGYRQDRQTGQEGFTLAGILMFGRTESITDNECAPSYFPDYQEKMSVDENVRWTDRICMDGTWEANLFQFYRRVYPKLSSVLPKPFRLENGVRLEDTTTHVALREAFVNTLVHCDYMEEGNITIEQWKDRYVFKNPGTLLVSKAQYYAGGESICRNKSLQKMFMLIGFSEKAGSGVNKIFMGWKNANWRPPFVEEQSHPDRVVLNLPMESLYPEEVLEELKRLFGREIERIPYDQFTVLALCYSEKQVSNERLQYILNQHSSNITKLLKSMC
;
A
#
# COMPACT_ATOMS: atom_id res chain seq x y z
N HIS A 1 -17.96 -21.50 4.51
CA HIS A 1 -16.56 -21.90 4.72
C HIS A 1 -16.53 -22.98 5.83
N PRO A 2 -15.73 -24.06 5.71
CA PRO A 2 -15.73 -25.16 6.69
C PRO A 2 -15.33 -24.77 8.11
N TRP A 3 -14.75 -23.59 8.30
CA TRP A 3 -14.37 -23.11 9.64
C TRP A 3 -15.48 -22.38 10.40
N LEU A 4 -16.64 -22.15 9.78
CA LEU A 4 -17.77 -21.50 10.44
C LEU A 4 -18.39 -22.33 11.57
N THR A 5 -18.08 -23.62 11.63
CA THR A 5 -18.54 -24.54 12.68
C THR A 5 -17.54 -24.71 13.84
N LEU A 6 -16.37 -24.05 13.75
CA LEU A 6 -15.36 -24.11 14.80
C LEU A 6 -15.75 -23.17 15.96
N ASP A 7 -15.39 -23.54 17.17
CA ASP A 7 -15.37 -22.61 18.29
C ASP A 7 -14.25 -21.57 18.12
N ASP A 8 -14.30 -20.48 18.87
CA ASP A 8 -13.39 -19.36 18.76
C ASP A 8 -11.92 -19.77 18.95
N MET A 9 -11.63 -20.67 19.90
CA MET A 9 -10.27 -21.13 20.18
C MET A 9 -9.73 -22.02 19.06
N ALA A 10 -10.53 -22.95 18.54
CA ALA A 10 -10.17 -23.76 17.39
C ALA A 10 -9.97 -22.91 16.13
N PHE A 11 -10.79 -21.87 15.96
CA PHE A 11 -10.65 -20.91 14.88
C PHE A 11 -9.34 -20.11 15.00
N LEU A 12 -9.04 -19.55 16.18
CA LEU A 12 -7.80 -18.83 16.44
C LEU A 12 -6.55 -19.70 16.27
N ARG A 13 -6.61 -20.99 16.69
CA ARG A 13 -5.52 -21.95 16.41
C ARG A 13 -5.27 -22.13 14.92
N LYS A 14 -6.32 -22.27 14.12
CA LYS A 14 -6.20 -22.39 12.64
C LYS A 14 -5.66 -21.14 11.99
N LEU A 15 -6.04 -19.96 12.47
CA LEU A 15 -5.48 -18.68 12.03
C LEU A 15 -4.01 -18.51 12.43
N GLY A 16 -3.56 -19.19 13.49
CA GLY A 16 -2.24 -19.02 14.09
C GLY A 16 -2.19 -17.89 15.14
N GLY A 17 -3.37 -17.44 15.61
CA GLY A 17 -3.51 -16.45 16.69
C GLY A 17 -3.33 -17.03 18.08
N TYR A 18 -3.49 -18.35 18.22
CA TYR A 18 -3.27 -19.10 19.45
C TYR A 18 -2.50 -20.38 19.13
N ARG A 19 -1.54 -20.74 19.94
CA ARG A 19 -0.74 -21.97 19.76
C ARG A 19 -0.16 -22.49 21.07
N GLN A 20 0.29 -23.73 21.03
CA GLN A 20 1.11 -24.34 22.06
C GLN A 20 2.59 -24.23 21.70
N ASP A 21 3.40 -23.78 22.63
CA ASP A 21 4.85 -23.85 22.54
C ASP A 21 5.28 -25.32 22.67
N ARG A 22 6.02 -25.81 21.67
CA ARG A 22 6.45 -27.22 21.64
C ARG A 22 7.57 -27.55 22.60
N GLN A 23 8.30 -26.55 23.09
CA GLN A 23 9.41 -26.75 24.03
C GLN A 23 8.92 -26.77 25.47
N THR A 24 8.06 -25.80 25.81
CA THR A 24 7.57 -25.63 27.19
C THR A 24 6.23 -26.30 27.45
N GLY A 25 5.50 -26.64 26.41
CA GLY A 25 4.12 -27.15 26.51
C GLY A 25 3.07 -26.08 26.85
N GLN A 26 3.49 -24.83 27.08
CA GLN A 26 2.59 -23.73 27.39
C GLN A 26 1.74 -23.35 26.20
N GLU A 27 0.48 -23.04 26.47
CA GLU A 27 -0.46 -22.54 25.48
C GLU A 27 -0.69 -21.04 25.66
N GLY A 28 -0.85 -20.29 24.56
CA GLY A 28 -1.08 -18.86 24.64
C GLY A 28 -1.39 -18.20 23.31
N PHE A 29 -1.80 -16.94 23.39
CA PHE A 29 -1.96 -16.10 22.23
C PHE A 29 -0.59 -15.76 21.63
N THR A 30 -0.51 -15.75 20.31
CA THR A 30 0.69 -15.26 19.61
C THR A 30 0.62 -13.73 19.52
N LEU A 31 1.78 -13.06 19.37
CA LEU A 31 1.81 -11.63 19.12
C LEU A 31 0.89 -11.24 17.95
N ALA A 32 0.89 -12.02 16.87
CA ALA A 32 0.00 -11.78 15.72
C ALA A 32 -1.49 -11.89 16.09
N GLY A 33 -1.84 -12.83 16.97
CA GLY A 33 -3.22 -12.98 17.48
C GLY A 33 -3.66 -11.80 18.33
N ILE A 34 -2.77 -11.33 19.21
CA ILE A 34 -3.01 -10.17 20.07
C ILE A 34 -3.14 -8.90 19.21
N LEU A 35 -2.20 -8.64 18.31
CA LEU A 35 -2.25 -7.49 17.41
C LEU A 35 -3.51 -7.47 16.53
N MET A 36 -3.96 -8.65 16.07
CA MET A 36 -5.08 -8.75 15.13
C MET A 36 -6.44 -8.64 15.80
N PHE A 37 -6.61 -9.23 17.01
CA PHE A 37 -7.92 -9.39 17.65
C PHE A 37 -7.93 -9.02 19.13
N GLY A 38 -6.80 -8.69 19.72
CA GLY A 38 -6.66 -8.36 21.14
C GLY A 38 -7.38 -7.08 21.54
N ARG A 39 -7.51 -6.89 22.84
CA ARG A 39 -7.91 -5.63 23.42
C ARG A 39 -6.75 -4.65 23.41
N THR A 40 -7.05 -3.37 23.39
CA THR A 40 -6.05 -2.31 23.31
C THR A 40 -5.02 -2.41 24.44
N GLU A 41 -5.46 -2.64 25.69
CA GLU A 41 -4.57 -2.80 26.83
C GLU A 41 -3.64 -4.02 26.73
N SER A 42 -4.10 -5.10 26.10
CA SER A 42 -3.26 -6.29 25.86
C SER A 42 -2.22 -6.07 24.76
N ILE A 43 -2.55 -5.24 23.77
CA ILE A 43 -1.62 -4.89 22.69
C ILE A 43 -0.52 -3.96 23.19
N THR A 44 -0.88 -2.95 23.99
CA THR A 44 0.02 -1.92 24.50
C THR A 44 0.73 -2.31 25.79
N ASP A 45 0.57 -3.56 26.24
CA ASP A 45 1.33 -4.10 27.34
C ASP A 45 2.84 -4.07 27.08
N ASN A 46 3.62 -3.83 28.13
CA ASN A 46 5.09 -3.72 28.05
C ASN A 46 5.77 -4.96 27.48
N GLU A 47 5.14 -6.14 27.63
CA GLU A 47 5.65 -7.41 27.11
C GLU A 47 5.14 -7.73 25.69
N CYS A 48 4.31 -6.85 25.09
CA CYS A 48 3.72 -7.07 23.79
C CYS A 48 4.20 -6.03 22.76
N ALA A 49 3.52 -4.91 22.63
CA ALA A 49 3.85 -3.85 21.67
C ALA A 49 3.59 -2.47 22.30
N PRO A 50 4.41 -2.02 23.24
CA PRO A 50 4.15 -0.82 24.04
C PRO A 50 4.06 0.47 23.21
N SER A 51 4.78 0.54 22.09
CA SER A 51 4.75 1.70 21.18
C SER A 51 3.67 1.61 20.10
N TYR A 52 2.78 0.60 20.17
CA TYR A 52 1.72 0.43 19.21
C TYR A 52 0.73 1.59 19.21
N PHE A 53 0.64 2.31 18.10
CA PHE A 53 -0.31 3.40 17.90
C PHE A 53 -0.71 3.51 16.42
N PRO A 54 -1.86 2.93 16.01
CA PRO A 54 -2.39 3.11 14.68
C PRO A 54 -3.14 4.44 14.58
N ASP A 55 -2.84 5.24 13.56
CA ASP A 55 -3.36 6.57 13.35
C ASP A 55 -3.67 6.81 11.87
N TYR A 56 -4.95 6.99 11.55
CA TYR A 56 -5.41 7.46 10.27
C TYR A 56 -5.76 8.94 10.36
N GLN A 57 -5.30 9.73 9.41
CA GLN A 57 -5.50 11.16 9.32
C GLN A 57 -5.99 11.53 7.92
N GLU A 58 -7.17 12.12 7.83
CA GLU A 58 -7.67 12.74 6.62
C GLU A 58 -7.24 14.22 6.60
N LYS A 59 -6.58 14.63 5.52
CA LYS A 59 -5.99 15.98 5.36
C LYS A 59 -6.52 16.64 4.08
N MET A 60 -7.83 16.93 4.08
CA MET A 60 -8.52 17.50 2.92
C MET A 60 -8.66 19.03 2.97
N SER A 61 -8.37 19.66 4.12
CA SER A 61 -8.44 21.11 4.27
C SER A 61 -7.32 21.82 3.50
N VAL A 62 -7.63 22.98 2.95
CA VAL A 62 -6.65 23.94 2.42
C VAL A 62 -6.17 24.90 3.49
N ASP A 63 -6.84 24.96 4.65
CA ASP A 63 -6.44 25.76 5.79
C ASP A 63 -5.34 25.03 6.56
N GLU A 64 -4.16 25.61 6.61
CA GLU A 64 -2.97 25.08 7.29
C GLU A 64 -3.15 24.92 8.81
N ASN A 65 -4.11 25.63 9.41
CA ASN A 65 -4.45 25.50 10.83
C ASN A 65 -5.25 24.23 11.13
N VAL A 66 -5.86 23.61 10.11
CA VAL A 66 -6.60 22.35 10.23
C VAL A 66 -5.66 21.18 10.00
N ARG A 67 -5.21 20.55 11.08
CA ARG A 67 -4.27 19.42 11.03
C ARG A 67 -4.85 18.18 10.34
N TRP A 68 -6.13 17.93 10.52
CA TRP A 68 -6.89 16.83 9.89
C TRP A 68 -8.37 17.21 9.81
N THR A 69 -9.04 16.77 8.75
CA THR A 69 -10.50 16.90 8.59
C THR A 69 -11.25 15.75 9.24
N ASP A 70 -10.57 14.59 9.36
CA ASP A 70 -11.07 13.42 10.07
C ASP A 70 -9.88 12.59 10.61
N ARG A 71 -10.10 11.83 11.70
CA ARG A 71 -9.07 11.03 12.33
C ARG A 71 -9.64 9.76 12.95
N ILE A 72 -8.92 8.64 12.82
CA ILE A 72 -9.19 7.40 13.55
C ILE A 72 -7.90 6.99 14.27
N CYS A 73 -7.90 7.05 15.59
CA CYS A 73 -6.78 6.64 16.44
C CYS A 73 -7.27 5.92 17.69
N MET A 74 -6.36 5.55 18.57
CA MET A 74 -6.68 4.97 19.86
C MET A 74 -7.24 6.05 20.81
N ASP A 75 -8.55 6.20 20.83
CA ASP A 75 -9.27 7.20 21.66
C ASP A 75 -10.07 6.57 22.80
N GLY A 76 -9.97 5.24 22.97
CA GLY A 76 -10.67 4.50 24.00
C GLY A 76 -12.14 4.17 23.70
N THR A 77 -12.67 4.60 22.53
CA THR A 77 -14.05 4.32 22.15
C THR A 77 -14.23 2.98 21.42
N TRP A 78 -13.12 2.33 21.07
CA TRP A 78 -13.08 1.07 20.34
C TRP A 78 -11.79 0.30 20.62
N GLU A 79 -11.79 -1.01 20.35
CA GLU A 79 -10.58 -1.84 20.45
C GLU A 79 -9.69 -1.60 19.23
N ALA A 80 -8.54 -0.94 19.45
CA ALA A 80 -7.66 -0.48 18.41
C ALA A 80 -6.75 -1.58 17.82
N ASN A 81 -7.25 -2.81 17.72
CA ASN A 81 -6.53 -3.89 17.05
C ASN A 81 -6.52 -3.73 15.52
N LEU A 82 -5.64 -4.45 14.85
CA LEU A 82 -5.42 -4.30 13.41
C LEU A 82 -6.66 -4.64 12.57
N PHE A 83 -7.48 -5.61 13.01
CA PHE A 83 -8.70 -5.96 12.30
C PHE A 83 -9.73 -4.83 12.34
N GLN A 84 -9.95 -4.24 13.52
CA GLN A 84 -10.87 -3.11 13.69
C GLN A 84 -10.35 -1.86 12.99
N PHE A 85 -9.04 -1.59 13.10
CA PHE A 85 -8.40 -0.47 12.41
C PHE A 85 -8.59 -0.59 10.90
N TYR A 86 -8.28 -1.75 10.32
CA TYR A 86 -8.49 -1.99 8.90
C TYR A 86 -9.95 -1.76 8.48
N ARG A 87 -10.90 -2.33 9.21
CA ARG A 87 -12.33 -2.21 8.90
C ARG A 87 -12.87 -0.78 8.98
N ARG A 88 -12.30 0.05 9.84
CA ARG A 88 -12.69 1.47 9.99
C ARG A 88 -12.04 2.36 8.93
N VAL A 89 -10.79 2.10 8.59
CA VAL A 89 -9.98 2.98 7.74
C VAL A 89 -10.16 2.66 6.24
N TYR A 90 -10.16 1.39 5.84
CA TYR A 90 -10.21 1.03 4.42
C TYR A 90 -11.44 1.59 3.67
N PRO A 91 -12.66 1.59 4.21
CA PRO A 91 -13.81 2.21 3.54
C PRO A 91 -13.61 3.71 3.28
N LYS A 92 -12.96 4.44 4.19
CA LYS A 92 -12.64 5.87 4.00
C LYS A 92 -11.63 6.05 2.87
N LEU A 93 -10.51 5.33 2.92
CA LEU A 93 -9.49 5.36 1.88
C LEU A 93 -10.07 5.04 0.49
N SER A 94 -10.90 4.00 0.39
CA SER A 94 -11.47 3.56 -0.88
C SER A 94 -12.58 4.47 -1.43
N SER A 95 -13.20 5.30 -0.58
CA SER A 95 -14.34 6.13 -0.95
C SER A 95 -14.00 7.22 -1.97
N VAL A 96 -12.75 7.70 -1.99
CA VAL A 96 -12.30 8.77 -2.90
C VAL A 96 -11.78 8.24 -4.23
N LEU A 97 -11.59 6.92 -4.34
CA LEU A 97 -11.15 6.31 -5.60
C LEU A 97 -12.28 6.28 -6.63
N PRO A 98 -12.00 6.57 -7.91
CA PRO A 98 -12.99 6.48 -8.96
C PRO A 98 -13.55 5.05 -9.07
N LYS A 99 -14.88 4.92 -9.10
CA LYS A 99 -15.59 3.65 -9.31
C LYS A 99 -16.29 3.67 -10.69
N PRO A 100 -15.56 3.45 -11.79
CA PRO A 100 -16.19 3.39 -13.10
C PRO A 100 -17.20 2.25 -13.14
N PHE A 101 -18.31 2.48 -13.84
CA PHE A 101 -19.31 1.45 -14.05
C PHE A 101 -18.73 0.37 -14.97
N ARG A 102 -18.45 -0.81 -14.42
CA ARG A 102 -18.01 -1.98 -15.18
C ARG A 102 -18.86 -3.19 -14.81
N LEU A 103 -19.31 -3.91 -15.82
CA LEU A 103 -20.00 -5.19 -15.64
C LEU A 103 -19.07 -6.31 -16.13
N GLU A 104 -18.94 -7.35 -15.33
CA GLU A 104 -18.32 -8.61 -15.73
C GLU A 104 -19.33 -9.73 -15.50
N ASN A 105 -19.67 -10.45 -16.56
CA ASN A 105 -20.71 -11.49 -16.53
C ASN A 105 -22.05 -11.02 -15.95
N GLY A 106 -22.42 -9.74 -16.20
CA GLY A 106 -23.67 -9.16 -15.68
C GLY A 106 -23.61 -8.71 -14.21
N VAL A 107 -22.48 -8.87 -13.53
CA VAL A 107 -22.25 -8.43 -12.14
C VAL A 107 -21.41 -7.16 -12.16
N ARG A 108 -21.83 -6.15 -11.39
CA ARG A 108 -21.06 -4.92 -11.22
C ARG A 108 -19.77 -5.22 -10.46
N LEU A 109 -18.63 -4.87 -11.07
CA LEU A 109 -17.36 -4.88 -10.37
C LEU A 109 -17.30 -3.66 -9.43
N GLU A 110 -17.20 -3.92 -8.15
CA GLU A 110 -17.05 -2.88 -7.13
C GLU A 110 -15.60 -2.42 -6.99
N ASP A 111 -14.65 -3.35 -7.11
CA ASP A 111 -13.22 -3.08 -6.99
C ASP A 111 -12.55 -2.93 -8.36
N THR A 112 -11.88 -1.81 -8.57
CA THR A 112 -10.94 -1.62 -9.68
C THR A 112 -9.54 -2.09 -9.30
N THR A 113 -8.64 -2.19 -10.29
CA THR A 113 -7.21 -2.47 -10.03
C THR A 113 -6.59 -1.49 -9.03
N THR A 114 -7.07 -0.24 -9.00
CA THR A 114 -6.63 0.79 -8.05
C THR A 114 -7.12 0.50 -6.62
N HIS A 115 -8.35 -0.01 -6.46
CA HIS A 115 -8.85 -0.45 -5.13
C HIS A 115 -8.05 -1.64 -4.60
N VAL A 116 -7.73 -2.60 -5.46
CA VAL A 116 -6.87 -3.74 -5.12
C VAL A 116 -5.48 -3.26 -4.70
N ALA A 117 -4.90 -2.32 -5.44
CA ALA A 117 -3.60 -1.71 -5.14
C ALA A 117 -3.59 -0.97 -3.80
N LEU A 118 -4.62 -0.16 -3.52
CA LEU A 118 -4.76 0.56 -2.26
C LEU A 118 -4.91 -0.39 -1.07
N ARG A 119 -5.72 -1.44 -1.22
CA ARG A 119 -5.87 -2.49 -0.21
C ARG A 119 -4.55 -3.18 0.09
N GLU A 120 -3.81 -3.54 -0.95
CA GLU A 120 -2.49 -4.17 -0.83
C GLU A 120 -1.48 -3.26 -0.12
N ALA A 121 -1.43 -1.97 -0.47
CA ALA A 121 -0.58 -0.99 0.19
C ALA A 121 -0.90 -0.87 1.68
N PHE A 122 -2.18 -0.82 2.02
CA PHE A 122 -2.60 -0.73 3.42
C PHE A 122 -2.23 -1.99 4.21
N VAL A 123 -2.55 -3.18 3.69
CA VAL A 123 -2.19 -4.44 4.36
C VAL A 123 -0.67 -4.57 4.50
N ASN A 124 0.10 -4.21 3.46
CA ASN A 124 1.56 -4.25 3.51
C ASN A 124 2.12 -3.34 4.62
N THR A 125 1.55 -2.16 4.83
CA THR A 125 1.92 -1.27 5.93
C THR A 125 1.76 -1.94 7.28
N LEU A 126 0.66 -2.68 7.49
CA LEU A 126 0.40 -3.40 8.75
C LEU A 126 1.28 -4.65 8.89
N VAL A 127 1.47 -5.40 7.82
CA VAL A 127 2.20 -6.67 7.84
C VAL A 127 3.72 -6.50 7.90
N HIS A 128 4.25 -5.38 7.38
CA HIS A 128 5.69 -5.09 7.40
C HIS A 128 6.12 -4.16 8.53
N CYS A 129 5.18 -3.68 9.35
CA CYS A 129 5.48 -2.88 10.53
C CYS A 129 6.37 -3.67 11.51
N ASP A 130 7.37 -3.01 12.06
CA ASP A 130 8.09 -3.50 13.23
C ASP A 130 7.38 -3.02 14.49
N TYR A 131 6.68 -3.93 15.15
CA TYR A 131 5.88 -3.62 16.34
C TYR A 131 6.72 -3.51 17.62
N MET A 132 8.03 -3.79 17.52
CA MET A 132 8.97 -3.65 18.65
C MET A 132 9.75 -2.32 18.58
N GLU A 133 9.69 -1.63 17.44
CA GLU A 133 10.35 -0.34 17.24
C GLU A 133 9.46 0.82 17.67
N GLU A 134 10.11 1.92 18.04
CA GLU A 134 9.42 3.17 18.36
C GLU A 134 8.80 3.81 17.12
N GLY A 135 7.59 4.29 17.26
CA GLY A 135 6.89 5.04 16.22
C GLY A 135 5.48 4.56 15.96
N ASN A 136 4.73 5.37 15.22
CA ASN A 136 3.33 5.13 14.94
C ASN A 136 3.13 4.54 13.56
N ILE A 137 2.14 3.66 13.41
CA ILE A 137 1.57 3.34 12.10
C ILE A 137 0.71 4.52 11.71
N THR A 138 1.13 5.28 10.70
CA THR A 138 0.38 6.47 10.26
C THR A 138 -0.08 6.31 8.82
N ILE A 139 -1.37 6.53 8.60
CA ILE A 139 -1.98 6.53 7.28
C ILE A 139 -2.58 7.89 7.03
N GLU A 140 -2.05 8.61 6.06
CA GLU A 140 -2.52 9.94 5.69
C GLU A 140 -3.25 9.87 4.35
N GLN A 141 -4.42 10.46 4.30
CA GLN A 141 -5.20 10.67 3.09
C GLN A 141 -5.25 12.15 2.77
N TRP A 142 -4.64 12.53 1.66
CA TRP A 142 -4.64 13.87 1.11
C TRP A 142 -5.55 13.95 -0.11
N LYS A 143 -5.81 15.13 -0.63
CA LYS A 143 -6.56 15.33 -1.88
C LYS A 143 -5.89 14.69 -3.08
N ASP A 144 -4.55 14.71 -3.08
CA ASP A 144 -3.68 14.37 -4.21
C ASP A 144 -2.81 13.13 -3.99
N ARG A 145 -2.89 12.51 -2.80
CA ARG A 145 -2.05 11.34 -2.47
C ARG A 145 -2.52 10.61 -1.22
N TYR A 146 -2.05 9.37 -1.09
CA TYR A 146 -1.99 8.66 0.18
C TYR A 146 -0.54 8.53 0.63
N VAL A 147 -0.32 8.55 1.94
CA VAL A 147 0.99 8.31 2.56
C VAL A 147 0.82 7.26 3.65
N PHE A 148 1.53 6.15 3.50
CA PHE A 148 1.54 5.05 4.45
C PHE A 148 2.89 4.99 5.14
N LYS A 149 2.89 5.03 6.47
CA LYS A 149 4.11 5.06 7.29
C LYS A 149 4.05 3.95 8.33
N ASN A 150 5.09 3.16 8.41
CA ASN A 150 5.24 2.15 9.46
C ASN A 150 6.65 2.13 10.03
N PRO A 151 6.81 1.87 11.34
CA PRO A 151 8.10 1.64 11.97
C PRO A 151 8.90 0.51 11.34
N GLY A 152 10.23 0.62 11.39
CA GLY A 152 11.20 -0.34 10.88
C GLY A 152 11.78 0.04 9.52
N THR A 153 12.58 -0.86 8.97
CA THR A 153 13.29 -0.69 7.69
C THR A 153 12.77 -1.64 6.62
N LEU A 154 13.10 -1.39 5.36
CA LEU A 154 12.90 -2.35 4.28
C LEU A 154 13.76 -3.60 4.54
N LEU A 155 13.17 -4.80 4.37
CA LEU A 155 13.90 -6.07 4.48
C LEU A 155 14.56 -6.50 3.16
N VAL A 156 14.37 -5.71 2.12
CA VAL A 156 14.96 -5.86 0.79
C VAL A 156 15.54 -4.51 0.35
N SER A 157 16.50 -4.52 -0.55
CA SER A 157 16.99 -3.25 -1.12
C SER A 157 15.89 -2.52 -1.90
N LYS A 158 15.99 -1.20 -2.05
CA LYS A 158 15.04 -0.43 -2.88
C LYS A 158 14.97 -0.96 -4.31
N ALA A 159 16.09 -1.39 -4.87
CA ALA A 159 16.12 -1.98 -6.21
C ALA A 159 15.30 -3.28 -6.29
N GLN A 160 15.41 -4.17 -5.29
CA GLN A 160 14.59 -5.38 -5.20
C GLN A 160 13.12 -5.06 -4.95
N TYR A 161 12.83 -4.06 -4.13
CA TYR A 161 11.45 -3.59 -3.90
C TYR A 161 10.77 -3.19 -5.23
N TYR A 162 11.43 -2.39 -6.05
CA TYR A 162 10.89 -1.95 -7.35
C TYR A 162 10.88 -3.05 -8.41
N ALA A 163 11.86 -3.95 -8.40
CA ALA A 163 11.89 -5.09 -9.32
C ALA A 163 10.74 -6.07 -9.06
N GLY A 164 10.26 -6.14 -7.82
CA GLY A 164 9.24 -7.11 -7.42
C GLY A 164 9.75 -8.54 -7.45
N GLY A 165 8.86 -9.50 -7.21
CA GLY A 165 9.17 -10.94 -7.32
C GLY A 165 9.70 -11.57 -6.05
N GLU A 166 10.54 -10.90 -5.27
CA GLU A 166 10.97 -11.34 -3.95
C GLU A 166 10.28 -10.52 -2.86
N SER A 167 9.73 -11.21 -1.87
CA SER A 167 9.08 -10.58 -0.71
C SER A 167 9.52 -11.26 0.57
N ILE A 168 10.16 -10.50 1.43
CA ILE A 168 10.48 -10.92 2.80
C ILE A 168 9.46 -10.28 3.73
N CYS A 169 8.52 -11.09 4.20
CA CYS A 169 7.48 -10.61 5.12
C CYS A 169 8.01 -10.59 6.55
N ARG A 170 7.91 -9.44 7.23
CA ARG A 170 8.27 -9.29 8.64
C ARG A 170 7.32 -10.08 9.54
N ASN A 171 6.02 -9.93 9.37
CA ASN A 171 5.00 -10.56 10.20
C ASN A 171 4.20 -11.62 9.41
N LYS A 172 4.82 -12.77 9.14
CA LYS A 172 4.24 -13.86 8.33
C LYS A 172 2.88 -14.35 8.85
N SER A 173 2.69 -14.37 10.17
CA SER A 173 1.43 -14.78 10.78
C SER A 173 0.32 -13.77 10.54
N LEU A 174 0.60 -12.46 10.64
CA LEU A 174 -0.34 -11.41 10.27
C LEU A 174 -0.71 -11.47 8.78
N GLN A 175 0.29 -11.64 7.90
CA GLN A 175 0.03 -11.80 6.46
C GLN A 175 -0.91 -12.96 6.18
N LYS A 176 -0.68 -14.11 6.82
CA LYS A 176 -1.57 -15.27 6.71
C LYS A 176 -2.98 -14.96 7.20
N MET A 177 -3.13 -14.23 8.31
CA MET A 177 -4.44 -13.84 8.84
C MET A 177 -5.18 -12.93 7.86
N PHE A 178 -4.53 -11.86 7.37
CA PHE A 178 -5.12 -10.95 6.38
C PHE A 178 -5.54 -11.67 5.09
N MET A 179 -4.73 -12.63 4.63
CA MET A 179 -5.06 -13.48 3.49
C MET A 179 -6.30 -14.35 3.74
N LEU A 180 -6.38 -15.00 4.91
CA LEU A 180 -7.47 -15.91 5.23
C LEU A 180 -8.81 -15.21 5.42
N ILE A 181 -8.81 -13.97 5.88
CA ILE A 181 -10.02 -13.13 5.99
C ILE A 181 -10.34 -12.36 4.69
N GLY A 182 -9.57 -12.58 3.62
CA GLY A 182 -9.86 -12.02 2.30
C GLY A 182 -9.37 -10.59 2.07
N PHE A 183 -8.52 -10.05 2.94
CA PHE A 183 -8.01 -8.67 2.83
C PHE A 183 -6.68 -8.57 2.08
N SER A 184 -6.00 -9.69 1.84
CA SER A 184 -4.77 -9.79 1.04
C SER A 184 -4.82 -11.03 0.15
N GLU A 185 -4.01 -11.03 -0.90
CA GLU A 185 -3.83 -12.19 -1.76
C GLU A 185 -2.49 -12.89 -1.44
N LYS A 186 -2.16 -13.95 -2.21
CA LYS A 186 -0.93 -14.71 -2.01
C LYS A 186 0.33 -13.84 -2.14
N ALA A 187 1.33 -14.12 -1.31
CA ALA A 187 2.61 -13.43 -1.23
C ALA A 187 3.36 -13.34 -2.59
N GLY A 188 4.13 -12.26 -2.77
CA GLY A 188 5.08 -12.07 -3.88
C GLY A 188 4.59 -11.18 -5.02
N SER A 189 3.30 -10.81 -5.09
CA SER A 189 2.77 -9.93 -6.14
C SER A 189 2.35 -8.53 -5.64
N GLY A 190 2.50 -8.25 -4.35
CA GLY A 190 1.93 -7.06 -3.71
C GLY A 190 2.42 -5.75 -4.30
N VAL A 191 3.73 -5.55 -4.39
CA VAL A 191 4.32 -4.33 -4.94
C VAL A 191 3.91 -4.14 -6.39
N ASN A 192 3.97 -5.20 -7.20
CA ASN A 192 3.56 -5.16 -8.61
C ASN A 192 2.09 -4.74 -8.77
N LYS A 193 1.19 -5.22 -7.89
CA LYS A 193 -0.23 -4.81 -7.91
C LYS A 193 -0.40 -3.34 -7.59
N ILE A 194 0.35 -2.81 -6.62
CA ILE A 194 0.34 -1.39 -6.28
C ILE A 194 0.73 -0.57 -7.51
N PHE A 195 1.86 -0.89 -8.15
CA PHE A 195 2.32 -0.19 -9.33
C PHE A 195 1.35 -0.31 -10.52
N MET A 196 0.85 -1.51 -10.79
CA MET A 196 -0.11 -1.73 -11.87
C MET A 196 -1.44 -1.00 -11.65
N GLY A 197 -1.94 -0.94 -10.41
CA GLY A 197 -3.15 -0.21 -10.10
C GLY A 197 -3.02 1.28 -10.34
N TRP A 198 -1.90 1.88 -9.95
CA TRP A 198 -1.58 3.28 -10.19
C TRP A 198 -1.32 3.59 -11.68
N LYS A 199 -0.57 2.73 -12.37
CA LYS A 199 -0.37 2.83 -13.81
C LYS A 199 -1.70 2.80 -14.58
N ASN A 200 -2.61 1.90 -14.22
CA ASN A 200 -3.92 1.80 -14.86
C ASN A 200 -4.83 3.02 -14.63
N ALA A 201 -4.58 3.76 -13.56
CA ALA A 201 -5.23 5.04 -13.28
C ALA A 201 -4.55 6.24 -13.98
N ASN A 202 -3.46 6.04 -14.71
CA ASN A 202 -2.60 7.07 -15.30
C ASN A 202 -2.07 8.07 -14.26
N TRP A 203 -1.81 7.60 -13.03
CA TRP A 203 -1.23 8.42 -11.98
C TRP A 203 0.29 8.25 -11.92
N ARG A 204 0.96 9.24 -11.30
CA ARG A 204 2.39 9.17 -11.02
C ARG A 204 2.72 7.91 -10.23
N PRO A 205 3.84 7.21 -10.54
CA PRO A 205 4.15 5.95 -9.89
C PRO A 205 4.34 6.12 -8.38
N PRO A 206 3.92 5.11 -7.61
CA PRO A 206 4.22 5.03 -6.18
C PRO A 206 5.73 5.06 -5.92
N PHE A 207 6.13 5.59 -4.78
CA PHE A 207 7.53 5.54 -4.37
C PHE A 207 7.68 5.30 -2.88
N VAL A 208 8.80 4.64 -2.50
CA VAL A 208 9.12 4.31 -1.13
C VAL A 208 10.35 5.07 -0.65
N GLU A 209 10.28 5.56 0.57
CA GLU A 209 11.39 6.22 1.26
C GLU A 209 11.66 5.51 2.58
N GLU A 210 12.92 5.51 3.00
CA GLU A 210 13.31 5.12 4.34
C GLU A 210 13.75 6.38 5.07
N GLN A 211 13.21 6.58 6.25
CA GLN A 211 13.60 7.63 7.19
C GLN A 211 14.31 6.99 8.36
N SER A 212 15.32 7.64 8.89
CA SER A 212 16.04 7.24 10.10
C SER A 212 15.74 8.20 11.24
N HIS A 213 15.85 7.70 12.49
CA HIS A 213 15.68 8.46 13.73
C HIS A 213 14.26 9.02 13.95
N PRO A 214 13.23 8.18 14.17
CA PRO A 214 13.25 6.70 14.22
C PRO A 214 13.18 6.08 12.82
N ASP A 215 13.61 4.82 12.72
CA ASP A 215 13.56 4.05 11.49
C ASP A 215 12.11 3.86 11.04
N ARG A 216 11.83 4.24 9.79
CA ARG A 216 10.49 4.24 9.24
C ARG A 216 10.49 4.04 7.74
N VAL A 217 9.58 3.20 7.27
CA VAL A 217 9.28 3.07 5.85
C VAL A 217 8.08 3.95 5.52
N VAL A 218 8.20 4.76 4.46
CA VAL A 218 7.16 5.67 3.97
C VAL A 218 6.83 5.31 2.52
N LEU A 219 5.63 4.82 2.27
CA LEU A 219 5.11 4.58 0.93
C LEU A 219 4.21 5.74 0.53
N ASN A 220 4.55 6.40 -0.56
CA ASN A 220 3.79 7.48 -1.16
C ASN A 220 3.04 6.97 -2.39
N LEU A 221 1.75 7.26 -2.45
CA LEU A 221 0.85 6.90 -3.55
C LEU A 221 0.22 8.17 -4.12
N PRO A 222 0.88 8.88 -5.07
CA PRO A 222 0.35 10.11 -5.68
C PRO A 222 -0.90 9.82 -6.52
N MET A 223 -1.94 10.65 -6.41
CA MET A 223 -3.15 10.59 -7.26
C MET A 223 -3.15 11.69 -8.34
N GLU A 224 -2.01 12.30 -8.56
CA GLU A 224 -1.83 13.25 -9.65
C GLU A 224 -1.63 12.51 -10.98
N SER A 225 -2.24 13.05 -12.02
CA SER A 225 -2.03 12.52 -13.38
C SER A 225 -0.54 12.54 -13.75
N LEU A 226 -0.06 11.43 -14.31
CA LEU A 226 1.28 11.37 -14.90
C LEU A 226 1.37 12.33 -16.09
N TYR A 227 0.24 12.61 -16.72
CA TYR A 227 0.12 13.47 -17.91
C TYR A 227 -0.82 14.63 -17.61
N PRO A 228 -0.33 15.77 -17.11
CA PRO A 228 -1.12 16.99 -16.98
C PRO A 228 -1.80 17.36 -18.31
N GLU A 229 -2.99 17.93 -18.25
CA GLU A 229 -3.79 18.25 -19.44
C GLU A 229 -3.00 19.15 -20.42
N GLU A 230 -2.26 20.11 -19.89
CA GLU A 230 -1.36 20.99 -20.64
C GLU A 230 -0.32 20.22 -21.45
N VAL A 231 0.24 19.13 -20.88
CA VAL A 231 1.21 18.26 -21.57
C VAL A 231 0.52 17.49 -22.69
N LEU A 232 -0.68 16.98 -22.43
CA LEU A 232 -1.47 16.25 -23.42
C LEU A 232 -1.85 17.14 -24.61
N GLU A 233 -2.29 18.37 -24.34
CA GLU A 233 -2.62 19.34 -25.37
C GLU A 233 -1.40 19.71 -26.22
N GLU A 234 -0.27 19.96 -25.57
CA GLU A 234 0.96 20.32 -26.28
C GLU A 234 1.51 19.16 -27.11
N LEU A 235 1.51 17.95 -26.59
CA LEU A 235 1.90 16.77 -27.37
C LEU A 235 0.95 16.53 -28.56
N LYS A 236 -0.35 16.75 -28.41
CA LYS A 236 -1.31 16.71 -29.51
C LYS A 236 -1.04 17.80 -30.54
N ARG A 237 -0.65 19.00 -30.10
CA ARG A 237 -0.27 20.10 -31.00
C ARG A 237 0.99 19.77 -31.82
N LEU A 238 1.99 19.14 -31.16
CA LEU A 238 3.28 18.83 -31.81
C LEU A 238 3.18 17.62 -32.75
N PHE A 239 2.47 16.57 -32.36
CA PHE A 239 2.43 15.29 -33.07
C PHE A 239 1.11 15.00 -33.78
N GLY A 240 0.10 15.86 -33.62
CA GLY A 240 -1.21 15.67 -34.25
C GLY A 240 -1.86 14.34 -33.88
N ARG A 241 -2.49 13.68 -34.87
CA ARG A 241 -3.13 12.37 -34.68
C ARG A 241 -2.16 11.21 -34.47
N GLU A 242 -0.90 11.39 -34.75
CA GLU A 242 0.11 10.35 -34.55
C GLU A 242 0.30 10.02 -33.08
N ILE A 243 0.06 10.98 -32.18
CA ILE A 243 0.16 10.78 -30.71
C ILE A 243 -0.73 9.64 -30.23
N GLU A 244 -1.89 9.41 -30.85
CA GLU A 244 -2.82 8.35 -30.47
C GLU A 244 -2.33 6.93 -30.82
N ARG A 245 -1.32 6.85 -31.69
CA ARG A 245 -0.72 5.60 -32.16
C ARG A 245 0.60 5.27 -31.48
N ILE A 246 1.17 6.23 -30.75
CA ILE A 246 2.43 6.03 -30.05
C ILE A 246 2.24 5.03 -28.91
N PRO A 247 3.12 4.01 -28.80
CA PRO A 247 3.09 3.07 -27.67
C PRO A 247 3.19 3.79 -26.32
N TYR A 248 2.54 3.24 -25.31
CA TYR A 248 2.48 3.83 -23.95
C TYR A 248 3.85 4.24 -23.40
N ASP A 249 4.88 3.39 -23.56
CA ASP A 249 6.21 3.66 -23.02
C ASP A 249 6.88 4.85 -23.74
N GLN A 250 6.73 4.96 -25.04
CA GLN A 250 7.21 6.09 -25.83
C GLN A 250 6.46 7.37 -25.47
N PHE A 251 5.13 7.29 -25.35
CA PHE A 251 4.30 8.41 -24.91
C PHE A 251 4.74 8.92 -23.54
N THR A 252 4.98 8.00 -22.58
CA THR A 252 5.48 8.31 -21.24
C THR A 252 6.81 9.07 -21.29
N VAL A 253 7.75 8.62 -22.13
CA VAL A 253 9.03 9.32 -22.33
C VAL A 253 8.82 10.74 -22.85
N LEU A 254 7.99 10.93 -23.87
CA LEU A 254 7.71 12.26 -24.44
C LEU A 254 7.06 13.19 -23.41
N ALA A 255 6.07 12.71 -22.68
CA ALA A 255 5.37 13.49 -21.66
C ALA A 255 6.30 13.93 -20.53
N LEU A 256 7.18 13.04 -20.08
CA LEU A 256 8.16 13.35 -19.05
C LEU A 256 9.25 14.31 -19.57
N CYS A 257 9.75 14.11 -20.78
CA CYS A 257 10.70 15.03 -21.40
C CYS A 257 10.11 16.44 -21.53
N TYR A 258 8.83 16.54 -21.86
CA TYR A 258 8.17 17.83 -21.90
C TYR A 258 8.05 18.48 -20.52
N SER A 259 7.61 17.70 -19.53
CA SER A 259 7.35 18.20 -18.15
C SER A 259 8.63 18.50 -17.38
N GLU A 260 9.61 17.57 -17.44
CA GLU A 260 10.83 17.61 -16.63
C GLU A 260 12.05 18.19 -17.39
N LYS A 261 11.90 18.48 -18.71
CA LYS A 261 12.95 18.99 -19.64
C LYS A 261 14.10 18.00 -19.87
N GLN A 262 14.43 17.19 -18.90
CA GLN A 262 15.43 16.11 -18.98
C GLN A 262 14.92 14.89 -18.24
N VAL A 263 15.11 13.72 -18.82
CA VAL A 263 14.73 12.45 -18.20
C VAL A 263 15.91 11.48 -18.24
N SER A 264 16.32 11.00 -17.09
CA SER A 264 17.39 10.01 -16.98
C SER A 264 16.89 8.58 -17.22
N ASN A 265 17.80 7.69 -17.64
CA ASN A 265 17.51 6.26 -17.74
C ASN A 265 16.99 5.70 -16.41
N GLU A 266 17.59 6.09 -15.30
CA GLU A 266 17.17 5.68 -13.94
C GLU A 266 15.74 6.13 -13.63
N ARG A 267 15.38 7.36 -13.96
CA ARG A 267 14.02 7.90 -13.81
C ARG A 267 13.00 7.08 -14.61
N LEU A 268 13.34 6.73 -15.85
CA LEU A 268 12.48 5.92 -16.70
C LEU A 268 12.38 4.47 -16.25
N GLN A 269 13.47 3.87 -15.73
CA GLN A 269 13.40 2.53 -15.11
C GLN A 269 12.36 2.52 -13.98
N TYR A 270 12.38 3.53 -13.15
CA TYR A 270 11.45 3.68 -12.05
C TYR A 270 9.99 3.82 -12.55
N ILE A 271 9.73 4.72 -13.49
CA ILE A 271 8.36 5.03 -13.95
C ILE A 271 7.77 3.89 -14.78
N LEU A 272 8.55 3.32 -15.69
CA LEU A 272 8.10 2.26 -16.59
C LEU A 272 8.22 0.85 -15.97
N ASN A 273 8.86 0.75 -14.80
CA ASN A 273 9.18 -0.52 -14.14
C ASN A 273 9.89 -1.50 -15.09
N GLN A 274 10.95 -1.02 -15.75
CA GLN A 274 11.72 -1.77 -16.72
C GLN A 274 13.21 -1.74 -16.41
N HIS A 275 13.92 -2.79 -16.82
CA HIS A 275 15.37 -2.87 -16.68
C HIS A 275 16.09 -1.84 -17.56
N SER A 276 17.24 -1.31 -17.07
CA SER A 276 18.05 -0.29 -17.74
C SER A 276 18.34 -0.58 -19.23
N SER A 277 18.58 -1.85 -19.57
CA SER A 277 18.83 -2.26 -20.95
C SER A 277 17.63 -2.05 -21.88
N ASN A 278 16.41 -2.28 -21.36
CA ASN A 278 15.17 -2.06 -22.12
C ASN A 278 14.90 -0.58 -22.31
N ILE A 279 15.11 0.22 -21.26
CA ILE A 279 15.01 1.68 -21.34
C ILE A 279 16.01 2.24 -22.35
N THR A 280 17.25 1.73 -22.35
CA THR A 280 18.27 2.16 -23.34
C THR A 280 17.84 1.83 -24.78
N LYS A 281 17.24 0.66 -25.00
CA LYS A 281 16.69 0.27 -26.32
C LYS A 281 15.52 1.18 -26.71
N LEU A 282 14.61 1.45 -25.76
CA LEU A 282 13.47 2.34 -25.97
C LEU A 282 13.95 3.74 -26.41
N LEU A 283 14.85 4.36 -25.63
CA LEU A 283 15.40 5.67 -25.96
C LEU A 283 16.09 5.71 -27.33
N LYS A 284 16.88 4.67 -27.67
CA LYS A 284 17.50 4.56 -28.99
C LYS A 284 16.50 4.42 -30.14
N SER A 285 15.32 3.83 -29.88
CA SER A 285 14.27 3.70 -30.91
C SER A 285 13.51 5.01 -31.14
N MET A 286 13.67 5.99 -30.26
CA MET A 286 12.98 7.29 -30.32
C MET A 286 13.88 8.42 -30.86
N CYS A 287 15.19 8.17 -30.99
CA CYS A 287 16.17 9.04 -31.65
C CYS A 287 16.38 8.64 -33.10
#